data_a9504772a5152285edaf00599228767e
#
_entry.id   a9504772a5152285edaf00599228767e
#
_cell.length_a   1.000
_cell.length_b   1.000
_cell.length_c   1.000
_cell.angle_alpha   90.00
_cell.angle_beta   90.00
_cell.angle_gamma   90.00
#
_symmetry.space_group_name_H-M   'P 1'
#
loop_
_entity.id
_entity.type
_entity.pdbx_description
1 polymer ?
#
loop_
_entity_poly.entity_id
_entity_poly.type
_entity_poly.pdbx_seq_one_letter_code
_entity_poly.pdbx_strand_id
1 'polypeptide(L)' 'MVKAIVLVKSPKKLIAAILKQVNLVNESFPVSGQFDAVAVIQVERLVQIKDVTTQIQKISGVERTETMVEVQ' A
#
# COMPACT_ATOMS: atom_id res chain seq x y z
N MET A 1 8.51 -2.43 -16.04
CA MET A 1 8.16 -2.09 -14.65
C MET A 1 6.75 -2.51 -14.34
N VAL A 2 6.52 -2.91 -13.11
CA VAL A 2 5.20 -3.32 -12.66
C VAL A 2 4.68 -2.27 -11.68
N LYS A 3 3.48 -1.78 -11.92
CA LYS A 3 2.84 -0.78 -11.08
C LYS A 3 1.64 -1.40 -10.36
N ALA A 4 1.48 -1.04 -9.10
CA ALA A 4 0.36 -1.51 -8.30
C ALA A 4 -0.06 -0.45 -7.31
N ILE A 5 -1.31 -0.57 -6.85
CA ILE A 5 -1.78 0.24 -5.73
C ILE A 5 -2.26 -0.70 -4.63
N VAL A 6 -2.02 -0.30 -3.40
CA VAL A 6 -2.49 -1.03 -2.23
C VAL A 6 -3.44 -0.11 -1.47
N LEU A 7 -4.69 -0.53 -1.40
CA LEU A 7 -5.71 0.17 -0.63
C LEU A 7 -5.64 -0.34 0.80
N VAL A 8 -5.60 0.55 1.77
CA VAL A 8 -5.39 0.19 3.18
C VAL A 8 -6.53 0.73 4.02
N LYS A 9 -7.13 -0.15 4.82
CA LYS A 9 -8.13 0.23 5.79
C LYS A 9 -7.51 0.22 7.18
N SER A 10 -7.56 1.37 7.85
CA SER A 10 -6.97 1.51 9.18
C SER A 10 -7.58 2.71 9.89
N PRO A 11 -7.85 2.62 11.20
CA PRO A 11 -8.33 3.78 11.98
C PRO A 11 -7.21 4.76 12.33
N LYS A 12 -5.96 4.46 12.01
CA LYS A 12 -4.85 5.34 12.35
C LYS A 12 -4.87 6.60 11.50
N LYS A 13 -4.80 7.77 12.15
CA LYS A 13 -4.87 9.06 11.46
C LYS A 13 -3.71 9.28 10.49
N LEU A 14 -2.53 8.77 10.81
CA LEU A 14 -1.32 9.02 10.03
C LEU A 14 -0.90 7.79 9.24
N ILE A 15 -1.86 6.93 8.89
CA ILE A 15 -1.52 5.69 8.17
C ILE A 15 -0.81 5.96 6.85
N ALA A 16 -1.19 7.00 6.12
CA ALA A 16 -0.53 7.33 4.85
C ALA A 16 0.93 7.68 5.05
N ALA A 17 1.26 8.40 6.13
CA ALA A 17 2.65 8.74 6.43
C ALA A 17 3.45 7.50 6.81
N ILE A 18 2.82 6.55 7.51
CA ILE A 18 3.46 5.29 7.87
C ILE A 18 3.73 4.46 6.61
N LEU A 19 2.77 4.40 5.71
CA LEU A 19 2.93 3.67 4.44
C LEU A 19 4.09 4.20 3.61
N LYS A 20 4.29 5.51 3.63
CA LYS A 20 5.34 6.13 2.85
C LYS A 20 6.74 5.69 3.30
N GLN A 21 6.87 5.22 4.53
CA GLN A 21 8.14 4.74 5.06
C GLN A 21 8.43 3.29 4.71
N VAL A 22 7.45 2.58 4.17
CA VAL A 22 7.66 1.19 3.76
C VAL A 22 8.56 1.17 2.52
N ASN A 23 9.56 0.29 2.53
CA ASN A 23 10.48 0.18 1.41
C ASN A 23 9.72 -0.14 0.12
N LEU A 24 10.11 0.52 -0.97
CA LEU A 24 9.54 0.36 -2.31
C LEU A 24 8.17 1.03 -2.50
N VAL A 25 7.62 1.67 -1.48
CA VAL A 25 6.44 2.50 -1.67
C VAL A 25 6.88 3.83 -2.26
N ASN A 26 6.40 4.13 -3.45
CA ASN A 26 6.78 5.36 -4.17
C ASN A 26 6.03 6.57 -3.65
N GLU A 27 4.75 6.37 -3.34
CA GLU A 27 3.87 7.46 -2.94
C GLU A 27 2.76 6.89 -2.08
N SER A 28 2.26 7.68 -1.15
CA SER A 28 1.08 7.32 -0.38
C SER A 28 0.31 8.59 -0.04
N PHE A 29 -1.01 8.43 0.07
CA PHE A 29 -1.88 9.55 0.42
C PHE A 29 -3.15 9.04 1.07
N PRO A 30 -3.80 9.86 1.89
CA PRO A 30 -5.08 9.47 2.49
C PRO A 30 -6.21 9.56 1.48
N VAL A 31 -7.22 8.74 1.67
CA VAL A 31 -8.44 8.75 0.85
C VAL A 31 -9.65 8.63 1.76
N SER A 32 -10.82 8.91 1.23
CA SER A 32 -12.08 8.69 1.93
C SER A 32 -12.86 7.57 1.25
N GLY A 33 -13.84 7.01 1.96
CA GLY A 33 -14.66 5.93 1.43
C GLY A 33 -14.40 4.64 2.18
N GLN A 34 -14.34 3.53 1.45
CA GLN A 34 -14.17 2.22 2.06
C GLN A 34 -12.76 1.95 2.58
N PHE A 35 -11.79 2.71 2.10
CA PHE A 35 -10.41 2.61 2.55
C PHE A 35 -9.93 3.97 3.04
N ASP A 36 -8.83 3.96 3.78
CA ASP A 36 -8.33 5.15 4.45
C ASP A 36 -7.07 5.71 3.81
N ALA A 37 -6.32 4.88 3.11
CA ALA A 37 -5.08 5.33 2.48
C ALA A 37 -4.77 4.47 1.26
N VAL A 38 -3.94 5.03 0.39
CA VAL A 38 -3.45 4.34 -0.81
C VAL A 38 -1.93 4.41 -0.82
N ALA A 39 -1.29 3.29 -1.11
CA ALA A 39 0.15 3.25 -1.39
C ALA A 39 0.34 2.92 -2.86
N VAL A 40 1.17 3.70 -3.54
CA VAL A 40 1.52 3.45 -4.94
C VAL A 40 2.88 2.79 -4.99
N ILE A 41 2.95 1.67 -5.69
CA ILE A 41 4.16 0.86 -5.79
C ILE A 41 4.54 0.74 -7.26
N GLN A 42 5.82 0.95 -7.55
CA GLN A 42 6.35 0.72 -8.89
C GLN A 42 7.68 -0.03 -8.72
N VAL A 43 7.71 -1.26 -9.22
CA VAL A 43 8.84 -2.17 -9.02
C VAL A 43 9.19 -2.86 -10.31
N GLU A 44 10.31 -3.55 -10.33
CA GLU A 44 10.76 -4.25 -11.53
C GLU A 44 10.12 -5.62 -11.68
N ARG A 45 9.80 -6.28 -10.56
CA ARG A 45 9.30 -7.65 -10.54
C ARG A 45 8.02 -7.76 -9.74
N LEU A 46 7.13 -8.61 -10.21
CA LEU A 46 5.86 -8.86 -9.55
C LEU A 46 6.03 -9.38 -8.11
N VAL A 47 7.05 -10.19 -7.88
CA VAL A 47 7.31 -10.74 -6.54
C VAL A 47 7.57 -9.64 -5.51
N GLN A 48 8.11 -8.49 -5.94
CA GLN A 48 8.38 -7.37 -5.04
C GLN A 48 7.08 -6.75 -4.52
N ILE A 49 6.02 -6.81 -5.29
CA ILE A 49 4.70 -6.32 -4.84
C ILE A 49 4.22 -7.16 -3.67
N LYS A 50 4.41 -8.48 -3.73
CA LYS A 50 4.05 -9.36 -2.63
C LYS A 50 4.83 -9.02 -1.36
N ASP A 51 6.11 -8.73 -1.50
CA ASP A 51 6.95 -8.36 -0.36
C ASP A 51 6.45 -7.07 0.29
N VAL A 52 6.12 -6.07 -0.53
CA VAL A 52 5.63 -4.79 -0.01
C VAL A 52 4.27 -4.97 0.67
N THR A 53 3.35 -5.71 0.06
CA THR A 53 2.04 -5.92 0.67
C THR A 53 2.14 -6.67 1.99
N THR A 54 3.07 -7.63 2.08
CA THR A 54 3.31 -8.35 3.32
C THR A 54 3.78 -7.39 4.42
N GLN A 55 4.68 -6.48 4.09
CA GLN A 55 5.15 -5.49 5.06
C GLN A 55 4.03 -4.56 5.51
N ILE A 56 3.18 -4.13 4.58
CA ILE A 56 2.05 -3.26 4.90
C ILE A 56 1.08 -3.99 5.83
N GLN A 57 0.80 -5.25 5.57
CA GLN A 57 -0.12 -6.04 6.40
C GLN A 57 0.40 -6.25 7.82
N LYS A 58 1.70 -6.15 8.03
CA LYS A 58 2.31 -6.28 9.36
C LYS A 58 2.26 -5.00 10.18
N ILE A 59 1.88 -3.88 9.57
CA ILE A 59 1.80 -2.62 10.29
C ILE A 59 0.67 -2.69 11.31
N SER A 60 0.98 -2.34 12.56
CA SER A 60 -0.01 -2.32 13.62
C SER A 60 -1.14 -1.35 13.26
N GLY A 61 -2.38 -1.80 13.38
CA GLY A 61 -3.54 -0.99 13.08
C GLY A 61 -4.08 -1.14 11.66
N VAL A 62 -3.38 -1.85 10.78
CA VAL A 62 -3.91 -2.16 9.45
C VAL A 62 -4.93 -3.29 9.58
N GLU A 63 -6.18 -2.99 9.21
CA GLU A 63 -7.28 -3.95 9.35
C GLU A 63 -7.46 -4.78 8.09
N ARG A 64 -7.33 -4.16 6.93
CA ARG A 64 -7.56 -4.82 5.65
C ARG A 64 -6.78 -4.13 4.56
N THR A 65 -6.31 -4.89 3.60
CA THR A 65 -5.66 -4.35 2.41
C THR A 65 -6.25 -4.97 1.17
N GLU A 66 -6.21 -4.22 0.07
CA GLU A 66 -6.59 -4.72 -1.24
C GLU A 66 -5.55 -4.23 -2.23
N THR A 67 -4.97 -5.14 -2.98
CA THR A 67 -3.91 -4.82 -3.93
C THR A 67 -4.44 -4.96 -5.35
N MET A 68 -4.21 -3.93 -6.15
CA MET A 68 -4.54 -3.97 -7.58
C MET A 68 -3.26 -3.77 -8.37
N VAL A 69 -3.00 -4.69 -9.29
CA VAL A 69 -1.80 -4.67 -10.12
C VAL A 69 -2.20 -4.22 -11.52
N GLU A 70 -1.40 -3.33 -12.09
CA GLU A 70 -1.63 -2.85 -13.46
C GLU A 70 -1.60 -4.03 -14.44
N VAL A 71 -2.58 -4.07 -15.31
CA VAL A 71 -2.67 -5.07 -16.39
C VAL A 71 -2.22 -4.40 -17.67
N GLN A 72 -1.37 -5.08 -18.43
CA GLN A 72 -0.84 -4.56 -19.68
C GLN A 72 -1.37 -5.31 -20.88
#